data_36803525d9ba1023b73b551715a8dd8d
#
_entry.id   36803525d9ba1023b73b551715a8dd8d
#
_cell.length_a   1.000
_cell.length_b   1.000
_cell.length_c   1.000
_cell.angle_alpha   90.00
_cell.angle_beta   90.00
_cell.angle_gamma   90.00
#
_symmetry.space_group_name_H-M   'P 1'
#
loop_
_entity.id
_entity.type
_entity.pdbx_description
1 polymer ?
#
loop_
_entity_poly.entity_id
_entity_poly.type
_entity_poly.pdbx_seq_one_letter_code
_entity_poly.pdbx_strand_id
1 'polypeptide(L)'
;QSEFRAGKPLFDVVLTNTPPMEFLMKDGVLTKYDSPANQFFPKQVMHPQLGPQYRNAVIGIVYHSGIIKPADAPKSLEDLLKPQYRGKVVIPDASQHTTTAQWMASLHKVMGGHEKANKFLRDLAATKPLLVESLTPAGERITTGETPIGVAFLKNVVFYGRKGIPLDYVRLGKFMGDGHAVALGAKAPHVNSGKAFMDFFLGEEGLKIMAGVGEFVTRKGIYPPLPDADKIELVEMVDMDKQGYAEKMAEFRKIFLQR
;
A
#
# COMPACT_ATOMS: atom_id res chain seq x y z
N GLN A 1 9.71 -17.93 9.94
CA GLN A 1 10.85 -18.78 9.52
C GLN A 1 11.47 -19.55 10.72
N SER A 2 11.74 -18.89 11.86
CA SER A 2 12.35 -19.54 13.04
C SER A 2 11.54 -20.72 13.56
N GLU A 3 10.23 -20.58 13.73
CA GLU A 3 9.32 -21.64 14.13
C GLU A 3 9.31 -22.82 13.14
N PHE A 4 9.30 -22.52 11.85
CA PHE A 4 9.34 -23.53 10.80
C PHE A 4 10.66 -24.32 10.81
N ARG A 5 11.80 -23.63 10.96
CA ARG A 5 13.13 -24.27 11.10
C ARG A 5 13.25 -25.11 12.37
N ALA A 6 12.59 -24.70 13.46
CA ALA A 6 12.52 -25.46 14.70
C ALA A 6 11.56 -26.67 14.62
N GLY A 7 10.89 -26.90 13.48
CA GLY A 7 9.94 -27.98 13.28
C GLY A 7 8.61 -27.81 14.03
N LYS A 8 8.32 -26.62 14.54
CA LYS A 8 7.11 -26.30 15.33
C LYS A 8 6.42 -25.05 14.77
N PRO A 9 5.89 -25.07 13.53
CA PRO A 9 5.14 -23.94 13.02
C PRO A 9 3.85 -23.73 13.81
N LEU A 10 3.57 -22.48 14.17
CA LEU A 10 2.40 -22.07 14.95
C LEU A 10 1.35 -21.33 14.11
N PHE A 11 1.48 -21.37 12.79
CA PHE A 11 0.58 -20.66 11.87
C PHE A 11 0.02 -21.62 10.82
N ASP A 12 -1.22 -21.42 10.44
CA ASP A 12 -1.87 -22.14 9.35
C ASP A 12 -1.82 -21.34 8.03
N VAL A 13 -1.98 -20.02 8.10
CA VAL A 13 -2.07 -19.13 6.94
C VAL A 13 -1.20 -17.89 7.16
N VAL A 14 -0.59 -17.39 6.09
CA VAL A 14 0.18 -16.13 6.09
C VAL A 14 -0.46 -15.16 5.12
N LEU A 15 -0.64 -13.92 5.56
CA LEU A 15 -1.10 -12.80 4.76
C LEU A 15 -0.04 -11.69 4.81
N THR A 16 0.55 -11.37 3.66
CA THR A 16 1.50 -10.26 3.53
C THR A 16 1.63 -9.85 2.07
N ASN A 17 2.46 -8.85 1.79
CA ASN A 17 2.78 -8.44 0.42
C ASN A 17 3.59 -9.51 -0.32
N THR A 18 3.57 -9.45 -1.65
CA THR A 18 4.09 -10.50 -2.53
C THR A 18 5.58 -10.81 -2.33
N PRO A 19 6.52 -9.85 -2.25
CA PRO A 19 7.94 -10.19 -2.16
C PRO A 19 8.33 -11.06 -0.95
N PRO A 20 7.93 -10.75 0.30
CA PRO A 20 8.16 -11.66 1.42
C PRO A 20 7.54 -13.04 1.23
N MET A 21 6.35 -13.13 0.60
CA MET A 21 5.71 -14.41 0.31
C MET A 21 6.56 -15.30 -0.61
N GLU A 22 7.15 -14.72 -1.66
CA GLU A 22 8.01 -15.46 -2.58
C GLU A 22 9.24 -16.05 -1.88
N PHE A 23 9.85 -15.30 -0.95
CA PHE A 23 10.94 -15.85 -0.14
C PHE A 23 10.49 -17.02 0.74
N LEU A 24 9.33 -16.89 1.37
CA LEU A 24 8.77 -17.97 2.20
C LEU A 24 8.41 -19.21 1.36
N MET A 25 7.95 -19.04 0.12
CA MET A 25 7.71 -20.12 -0.82
C MET A 25 9.02 -20.82 -1.22
N LYS A 26 10.04 -20.05 -1.58
CA LYS A 26 11.37 -20.58 -1.95
C LYS A 26 12.01 -21.36 -0.80
N ASP A 27 11.81 -20.92 0.43
CA ASP A 27 12.29 -21.58 1.65
C ASP A 27 11.42 -22.80 2.05
N GLY A 28 10.39 -23.14 1.30
CA GLY A 28 9.47 -24.25 1.59
C GLY A 28 8.60 -24.05 2.83
N VAL A 29 8.49 -22.82 3.34
CA VAL A 29 7.67 -22.45 4.51
C VAL A 29 6.19 -22.42 4.18
N LEU A 30 5.86 -22.07 2.95
CA LEU A 30 4.50 -22.01 2.41
C LEU A 30 4.27 -23.07 1.36
N THR A 31 3.03 -23.42 1.12
CA THR A 31 2.60 -24.29 0.04
C THR A 31 1.46 -23.69 -0.74
N LYS A 32 1.40 -24.04 -2.02
CA LYS A 32 0.29 -23.61 -2.88
C LYS A 32 -1.01 -24.29 -2.43
N TYR A 33 -2.08 -23.53 -2.41
CA TYR A 33 -3.44 -24.00 -2.29
C TYR A 33 -4.30 -23.34 -3.36
N ASP A 34 -4.91 -24.14 -4.22
CA ASP A 34 -5.83 -23.65 -5.24
C ASP A 34 -7.25 -23.60 -4.67
N SER A 35 -7.60 -22.44 -4.10
CA SER A 35 -8.96 -22.19 -3.63
C SER A 35 -9.95 -22.17 -4.79
N PRO A 36 -11.17 -22.72 -4.62
CA PRO A 36 -12.26 -22.57 -5.61
C PRO A 36 -12.57 -21.10 -5.95
N ALA A 37 -12.26 -20.18 -5.06
CA ALA A 37 -12.46 -18.74 -5.28
C ALA A 37 -11.48 -18.14 -6.31
N ASN A 38 -10.34 -18.80 -6.60
CA ASN A 38 -9.32 -18.31 -7.54
C ASN A 38 -9.88 -18.01 -8.93
N GLN A 39 -10.90 -18.74 -9.38
CA GLN A 39 -11.54 -18.56 -10.69
C GLN A 39 -12.19 -17.17 -10.88
N PHE A 40 -12.49 -16.46 -9.80
CA PHE A 40 -13.16 -15.16 -9.84
C PHE A 40 -12.19 -13.97 -9.90
N PHE A 41 -10.89 -14.24 -9.87
CA PHE A 41 -9.87 -13.19 -9.98
C PHE A 41 -9.39 -13.01 -11.41
N PRO A 42 -9.05 -11.77 -11.83
CA PRO A 42 -8.43 -11.52 -13.12
C PRO A 42 -7.09 -12.26 -13.27
N LYS A 43 -6.79 -12.74 -14.46
CA LYS A 43 -5.51 -13.45 -14.72
C LYS A 43 -4.27 -12.61 -14.39
N GLN A 44 -4.36 -11.30 -14.54
CA GLN A 44 -3.25 -10.36 -14.30
C GLN A 44 -2.80 -10.29 -12.82
N VAL A 45 -3.68 -10.65 -11.88
CA VAL A 45 -3.34 -10.66 -10.45
C VAL A 45 -3.04 -12.06 -9.92
N MET A 46 -3.00 -13.06 -10.80
CA MET A 46 -2.70 -14.45 -10.43
C MET A 46 -1.20 -14.70 -10.43
N HIS A 47 -0.63 -14.92 -9.25
CA HIS A 47 0.74 -15.37 -9.12
C HIS A 47 0.80 -16.92 -9.29
N PRO A 48 1.75 -17.47 -10.06
CA PRO A 48 1.79 -18.91 -10.38
C PRO A 48 1.86 -19.84 -9.16
N GLN A 49 2.54 -19.39 -8.09
CA GLN A 49 2.78 -20.20 -6.88
C GLN A 49 1.94 -19.77 -5.66
N LEU A 50 1.49 -18.51 -5.60
CA LEU A 50 0.79 -17.96 -4.44
C LEU A 50 -0.73 -17.88 -4.63
N GLY A 51 -1.23 -18.02 -5.88
CA GLY A 51 -2.62 -17.71 -6.19
C GLY A 51 -2.85 -16.19 -6.36
N PRO A 52 -4.06 -15.67 -6.10
CA PRO A 52 -4.35 -14.28 -6.38
C PRO A 52 -3.68 -13.32 -5.40
N GLN A 53 -3.18 -12.19 -5.92
CA GLN A 53 -3.05 -10.99 -5.11
C GLN A 53 -4.46 -10.51 -4.79
N TYR A 54 -4.94 -10.75 -3.58
CA TYR A 54 -6.33 -10.49 -3.23
C TYR A 54 -6.68 -9.02 -3.03
N ARG A 55 -5.68 -8.17 -2.75
CA ARG A 55 -5.83 -6.72 -2.59
C ARG A 55 -4.57 -5.95 -2.96
N ASN A 56 -4.73 -4.63 -3.13
CA ASN A 56 -3.63 -3.66 -3.17
C ASN A 56 -3.76 -2.67 -2.02
N ALA A 57 -2.67 -2.42 -1.31
CA ALA A 57 -2.57 -1.30 -0.38
C ALA A 57 -2.27 -0.02 -1.16
N VAL A 58 -3.31 0.69 -1.58
CA VAL A 58 -3.20 1.84 -2.49
C VAL A 58 -2.69 3.07 -1.77
N ILE A 59 -1.66 3.71 -2.35
CA ILE A 59 -0.96 4.88 -1.81
C ILE A 59 -1.31 6.09 -2.65
N GLY A 60 -1.61 7.21 -2.00
CA GLY A 60 -1.92 8.48 -2.67
C GLY A 60 -1.80 9.67 -1.74
N ILE A 61 -2.26 10.82 -2.22
CA ILE A 61 -2.36 12.02 -1.39
C ILE A 61 -3.71 11.99 -0.68
N VAL A 62 -3.67 11.99 0.65
CA VAL A 62 -4.85 12.09 1.53
C VAL A 62 -4.82 13.45 2.20
N TYR A 63 -5.98 14.07 2.40
CA TYR A 63 -6.09 15.36 3.08
C TYR A 63 -7.32 15.44 3.98
N HIS A 64 -7.27 16.34 4.97
CA HIS A 64 -8.36 16.64 5.89
C HIS A 64 -9.32 17.63 5.24
N SER A 65 -10.47 17.17 4.74
CA SER A 65 -11.41 18.00 3.95
C SER A 65 -12.16 19.07 4.78
N GLY A 66 -12.12 18.95 6.11
CA GLY A 66 -12.59 20.01 7.01
C GLY A 66 -11.63 21.22 7.08
N ILE A 67 -10.36 21.04 6.72
CA ILE A 67 -9.31 22.08 6.77
C ILE A 67 -8.97 22.57 5.37
N ILE A 68 -8.70 21.65 4.44
CA ILE A 68 -8.45 21.94 3.03
C ILE A 68 -9.73 21.63 2.27
N LYS A 69 -10.38 22.66 1.74
CA LYS A 69 -11.60 22.47 0.96
C LYS A 69 -11.31 21.71 -0.33
N PRO A 70 -12.23 20.90 -0.86
CA PRO A 70 -12.00 20.16 -2.11
C PRO A 70 -11.57 21.03 -3.30
N ALA A 71 -12.07 22.28 -3.37
CA ALA A 71 -11.69 23.24 -4.41
C ALA A 71 -10.21 23.66 -4.30
N ASP A 72 -9.66 23.70 -3.09
CA ASP A 72 -8.28 24.11 -2.78
C ASP A 72 -7.33 22.91 -2.68
N ALA A 73 -7.84 21.67 -2.80
CA ALA A 73 -7.03 20.47 -2.72
C ALA A 73 -6.06 20.37 -3.93
N PRO A 74 -4.90 19.72 -3.76
CA PRO A 74 -3.99 19.46 -4.87
C PRO A 74 -4.70 18.65 -5.98
N LYS A 75 -4.23 18.83 -7.22
CA LYS A 75 -4.71 18.06 -8.38
C LYS A 75 -3.62 17.14 -8.95
N SER A 76 -2.40 17.27 -8.47
CA SER A 76 -1.25 16.45 -8.85
C SER A 76 -0.29 16.26 -7.66
N LEU A 77 0.72 15.40 -7.83
CA LEU A 77 1.79 15.25 -6.83
C LEU A 77 2.59 16.54 -6.71
N GLU A 78 2.88 17.21 -7.82
CA GLU A 78 3.63 18.46 -7.87
C GLU A 78 2.94 19.60 -7.13
N ASP A 79 1.62 19.55 -7.03
CA ASP A 79 0.87 20.57 -6.29
C ASP A 79 1.21 20.61 -4.80
N LEU A 80 1.76 19.52 -4.23
CA LEU A 80 2.28 19.53 -2.86
C LEU A 80 3.42 20.54 -2.64
N LEU A 81 4.08 20.98 -3.72
CA LEU A 81 5.16 21.95 -3.68
C LEU A 81 4.66 23.40 -3.58
N LYS A 82 3.36 23.65 -3.76
CA LYS A 82 2.78 24.99 -3.74
C LYS A 82 2.97 25.65 -2.37
N PRO A 83 3.23 26.98 -2.33
CA PRO A 83 3.49 27.71 -1.08
C PRO A 83 2.43 27.51 0.01
N GLN A 84 1.17 27.36 -0.38
CA GLN A 84 0.03 27.16 0.54
C GLN A 84 0.09 25.88 1.38
N TYR A 85 0.87 24.86 0.94
CA TYR A 85 1.05 23.59 1.66
C TYR A 85 2.36 23.54 2.43
N ARG A 86 3.21 24.56 2.35
CA ARG A 86 4.49 24.58 3.07
C ARG A 86 4.26 24.46 4.58
N GLY A 87 4.96 23.49 5.22
CA GLY A 87 4.80 23.18 6.64
C GLY A 87 3.52 22.39 6.99
N LYS A 88 2.71 22.02 5.99
CA LYS A 88 1.44 21.29 6.19
C LYS A 88 1.47 19.86 5.65
N VAL A 89 2.56 19.46 5.03
CA VAL A 89 2.69 18.16 4.36
C VAL A 89 3.38 17.15 5.27
N VAL A 90 2.79 15.96 5.41
CA VAL A 90 3.43 14.79 6.02
C VAL A 90 3.75 13.76 4.95
N ILE A 91 4.94 13.16 5.02
CA ILE A 91 5.33 12.02 4.17
C ILE A 91 5.99 10.93 5.01
N PRO A 92 5.83 9.65 4.64
CA PRO A 92 6.54 8.58 5.30
C PRO A 92 8.03 8.57 4.95
N ASP A 93 8.87 8.21 5.89
CA ASP A 93 10.32 8.09 5.72
C ASP A 93 10.66 6.79 4.99
N ALA A 94 11.05 6.92 3.72
CA ALA A 94 11.44 5.79 2.89
C ALA A 94 12.73 5.10 3.36
N SER A 95 13.50 5.71 4.25
CA SER A 95 14.69 5.06 4.83
C SER A 95 14.36 4.05 5.93
N GLN A 96 13.12 4.02 6.41
CA GLN A 96 12.64 3.14 7.47
C GLN A 96 11.55 2.17 7.00
N HIS A 97 10.90 2.44 5.86
CA HIS A 97 9.73 1.69 5.42
C HIS A 97 9.87 1.24 3.95
N THR A 98 9.91 -0.08 3.73
CA THR A 98 10.14 -0.68 2.40
C THR A 98 9.08 -0.31 1.37
N THR A 99 7.78 -0.37 1.74
CA THR A 99 6.69 0.02 0.82
C THR A 99 6.81 1.48 0.40
N THR A 100 7.25 2.38 1.30
CA THR A 100 7.49 3.79 0.94
C THR A 100 8.68 3.93 0.00
N ALA A 101 9.77 3.19 0.24
CA ALA A 101 10.93 3.19 -0.66
C ALA A 101 10.55 2.70 -2.07
N GLN A 102 9.74 1.65 -2.14
CA GLN A 102 9.22 1.10 -3.39
C GLN A 102 8.29 2.10 -4.11
N TRP A 103 7.39 2.76 -3.36
CA TRP A 103 6.52 3.81 -3.90
C TRP A 103 7.33 4.96 -4.50
N MET A 104 8.32 5.48 -3.78
CA MET A 104 9.20 6.55 -4.27
C MET A 104 10.01 6.13 -5.49
N ALA A 105 10.55 4.92 -5.50
CA ALA A 105 11.26 4.37 -6.66
C ALA A 105 10.35 4.25 -7.90
N SER A 106 9.05 4.09 -7.70
CA SER A 106 8.05 3.91 -8.74
C SER A 106 7.41 5.20 -9.26
N LEU A 107 7.69 6.36 -8.64
CA LEU A 107 7.09 7.66 -9.02
C LEU A 107 7.29 8.00 -10.49
N HIS A 108 8.39 7.57 -11.12
CA HIS A 108 8.63 7.78 -12.54
C HIS A 108 7.53 7.22 -13.45
N LYS A 109 6.83 6.18 -13.01
CA LYS A 109 5.74 5.54 -13.78
C LYS A 109 4.48 6.43 -13.87
N VAL A 110 4.27 7.31 -12.90
CA VAL A 110 3.11 8.20 -12.83
C VAL A 110 3.44 9.67 -13.07
N MET A 111 4.71 10.04 -13.01
CA MET A 111 5.18 11.43 -13.18
C MET A 111 5.80 11.71 -14.57
N GLY A 112 5.77 10.74 -15.49
CA GLY A 112 6.30 10.92 -16.85
C GLY A 112 7.83 10.85 -16.94
N GLY A 113 8.47 10.01 -16.11
CA GLY A 113 9.87 9.65 -16.19
C GLY A 113 10.71 9.97 -14.96
N HIS A 114 11.89 9.36 -14.93
CA HIS A 114 12.81 9.42 -13.78
C HIS A 114 13.28 10.85 -13.45
N GLU A 115 13.57 11.67 -14.46
CA GLU A 115 14.04 13.03 -14.23
C GLU A 115 13.00 13.88 -13.47
N LYS A 116 11.74 13.83 -13.90
CA LYS A 116 10.63 14.54 -13.24
C LYS A 116 10.41 14.03 -11.82
N ALA A 117 10.40 12.72 -11.63
CA ALA A 117 10.24 12.11 -10.31
C ALA A 117 11.37 12.51 -9.35
N ASN A 118 12.61 12.45 -9.80
CA ASN A 118 13.77 12.83 -9.00
C ASN A 118 13.79 14.34 -8.69
N LYS A 119 13.39 15.18 -9.64
CA LYS A 119 13.24 16.61 -9.40
C LYS A 119 12.17 16.86 -8.34
N PHE A 120 11.00 16.25 -8.47
CA PHE A 120 9.91 16.36 -7.50
C PHE A 120 10.37 15.97 -6.09
N LEU A 121 11.09 14.86 -5.91
CA LEU A 121 11.58 14.43 -4.60
C LEU A 121 12.53 15.46 -3.97
N ARG A 122 13.45 16.03 -4.75
CA ARG A 122 14.36 17.10 -4.28
C ARG A 122 13.59 18.36 -3.89
N ASP A 123 12.65 18.78 -4.72
CA ASP A 123 11.84 19.98 -4.47
C ASP A 123 10.95 19.75 -3.23
N LEU A 124 10.37 18.56 -3.07
CA LEU A 124 9.57 18.19 -1.90
C LEU A 124 10.42 18.23 -0.62
N ALA A 125 11.63 17.69 -0.65
CA ALA A 125 12.55 17.77 0.49
C ALA A 125 12.89 19.21 0.88
N ALA A 126 13.04 20.11 -0.12
CA ALA A 126 13.28 21.54 0.10
C ALA A 126 12.10 22.24 0.81
N THR A 127 10.86 21.72 0.69
CA THR A 127 9.70 22.25 1.45
C THR A 127 9.70 21.87 2.91
N LYS A 128 10.60 20.96 3.35
CA LYS A 128 10.74 20.45 4.71
C LYS A 128 9.44 19.83 5.24
N PRO A 129 8.90 18.81 4.57
CA PRO A 129 7.72 18.10 5.05
C PRO A 129 8.00 17.42 6.39
N LEU A 130 6.95 17.17 7.18
CA LEU A 130 7.05 16.32 8.36
C LEU A 130 7.33 14.88 7.91
N LEU A 131 8.42 14.29 8.41
CA LEU A 131 8.75 12.89 8.17
C LEU A 131 8.23 12.04 9.33
N VAL A 132 7.58 10.92 8.99
CA VAL A 132 7.11 9.91 9.94
C VAL A 132 7.54 8.52 9.49
N GLU A 133 7.60 7.58 10.40
CA GLU A 133 8.20 6.26 10.18
C GLU A 133 7.58 5.42 9.05
N SER A 134 6.25 5.58 8.78
CA SER A 134 5.55 4.81 7.75
C SER A 134 4.24 5.47 7.30
N LEU A 135 3.55 4.83 6.33
CA LEU A 135 2.26 5.29 5.78
C LEU A 135 1.11 5.32 6.80
N THR A 136 1.15 4.47 7.84
CA THR A 136 0.11 4.46 8.88
C THR A 136 0.20 5.69 9.78
N PRO A 137 1.34 6.00 10.42
CA PRO A 137 1.53 7.27 11.15
C PRO A 137 1.29 8.51 10.27
N ALA A 138 1.61 8.47 8.97
CA ALA A 138 1.28 9.59 8.07
C ALA A 138 -0.23 9.84 8.03
N GLY A 139 -1.02 8.78 7.87
CA GLY A 139 -2.48 8.89 7.93
C GLY A 139 -3.00 9.44 9.26
N GLU A 140 -2.42 9.02 10.38
CA GLU A 140 -2.77 9.50 11.72
C GLU A 140 -2.50 11.00 11.87
N ARG A 141 -1.36 11.50 11.39
CA ARG A 141 -1.02 12.93 11.44
C ARG A 141 -1.99 13.79 10.64
N ILE A 142 -2.50 13.28 9.51
CA ILE A 142 -3.52 13.99 8.73
C ILE A 142 -4.82 14.15 9.53
N THR A 143 -5.19 13.16 10.35
CA THR A 143 -6.44 13.20 11.13
C THR A 143 -6.44 14.28 12.21
N THR A 144 -5.28 14.63 12.76
CA THR A 144 -5.16 15.66 13.80
C THR A 144 -5.27 17.07 13.24
N GLY A 145 -5.09 17.23 11.92
CA GLY A 145 -5.08 18.53 11.25
C GLY A 145 -3.79 19.36 11.44
N GLU A 146 -2.83 18.86 12.21
CA GLU A 146 -1.52 19.50 12.37
C GLU A 146 -0.74 19.52 11.05
N THR A 147 -0.77 18.40 10.34
CA THR A 147 -0.30 18.27 8.97
C THR A 147 -1.45 17.74 8.11
N PRO A 148 -2.36 18.64 7.67
CA PRO A 148 -3.66 18.24 7.13
C PRO A 148 -3.61 17.61 5.74
N ILE A 149 -2.43 17.37 5.17
CA ILE A 149 -2.25 16.73 3.87
C ILE A 149 -0.96 15.91 3.84
N GLY A 150 -0.96 14.81 3.11
CA GLY A 150 0.26 14.00 2.95
C GLY A 150 0.08 12.74 2.16
N VAL A 151 1.16 11.97 2.09
CA VAL A 151 1.20 10.66 1.42
C VAL A 151 0.80 9.58 2.42
N ALA A 152 -0.31 8.90 2.14
CA ALA A 152 -0.84 7.86 3.03
C ALA A 152 -1.61 6.79 2.24
N PHE A 153 -2.08 5.74 2.92
CA PHE A 153 -2.99 4.77 2.32
C PHE A 153 -4.38 5.38 2.09
N LEU A 154 -4.97 5.17 0.91
CA LEU A 154 -6.31 5.67 0.60
C LEU A 154 -7.39 5.08 1.51
N LYS A 155 -7.20 3.86 2.02
CA LYS A 155 -8.11 3.25 2.99
C LYS A 155 -8.34 4.11 4.24
N ASN A 156 -7.43 5.01 4.56
CA ASN A 156 -7.55 5.91 5.71
C ASN A 156 -8.78 6.81 5.60
N VAL A 157 -9.19 7.17 4.38
CA VAL A 157 -10.42 7.95 4.15
C VAL A 157 -11.65 7.21 4.67
N VAL A 158 -11.76 5.90 4.39
CA VAL A 158 -12.86 5.07 4.90
C VAL A 158 -12.71 4.81 6.40
N PHE A 159 -11.53 4.41 6.83
CA PHE A 159 -11.28 4.00 8.22
C PHE A 159 -11.51 5.14 9.22
N TYR A 160 -11.00 6.32 8.92
CA TYR A 160 -11.19 7.50 9.79
C TYR A 160 -12.52 8.19 9.55
N GLY A 161 -13.06 8.13 8.32
CA GLY A 161 -14.40 8.62 8.01
C GLY A 161 -15.48 7.95 8.87
N ARG A 162 -15.36 6.64 9.14
CA ARG A 162 -16.24 5.91 10.08
C ARG A 162 -16.16 6.41 11.53
N LYS A 163 -15.06 7.08 11.89
CA LYS A 163 -14.86 7.72 13.20
C LYS A 163 -15.27 9.20 13.21
N GLY A 164 -15.90 9.67 12.14
CA GLY A 164 -16.34 11.06 11.99
C GLY A 164 -15.26 12.06 11.58
N ILE A 165 -14.06 11.59 11.21
CA ILE A 165 -12.97 12.45 10.77
C ILE A 165 -13.07 12.65 9.26
N PRO A 166 -13.27 13.89 8.76
CA PRO A 166 -13.51 14.16 7.35
C PRO A 166 -12.20 14.14 6.56
N LEU A 167 -11.82 12.96 6.07
CA LEU A 167 -10.72 12.80 5.13
C LEU A 167 -11.24 12.63 3.70
N ASP A 168 -10.45 13.07 2.74
CA ASP A 168 -10.64 12.79 1.32
C ASP A 168 -9.27 12.57 0.66
N TYR A 169 -9.25 12.17 -0.61
CA TYR A 169 -8.03 11.92 -1.37
C TYR A 169 -8.00 12.69 -2.68
N VAL A 170 -6.80 12.93 -3.20
CA VAL A 170 -6.60 13.61 -4.47
C VAL A 170 -6.79 12.64 -5.63
N ARG A 171 -7.65 12.97 -6.61
CA ARG A 171 -7.96 12.13 -7.79
C ARG A 171 -6.84 12.23 -8.82
N LEU A 172 -5.75 11.48 -8.59
CA LEU A 172 -4.58 11.51 -9.49
C LEU A 172 -4.80 10.74 -10.82
N GLY A 173 -5.89 10.00 -10.95
CA GLY A 173 -6.12 9.08 -12.08
C GLY A 173 -5.36 7.77 -11.93
N LYS A 174 -4.03 7.84 -11.89
CA LYS A 174 -3.14 6.69 -11.69
C LYS A 174 -2.59 6.65 -10.27
N PHE A 175 -2.69 5.47 -9.66
CA PHE A 175 -2.21 5.21 -8.30
C PHE A 175 -1.28 4.01 -8.28
N MET A 176 -0.45 3.93 -7.27
CA MET A 176 0.40 2.78 -7.02
C MET A 176 -0.09 2.06 -5.77
N GLY A 177 0.02 0.75 -5.77
CA GLY A 177 -0.38 -0.08 -4.65
C GLY A 177 0.56 -1.24 -4.43
N ASP A 178 0.66 -1.66 -3.18
CA ASP A 178 1.42 -2.84 -2.77
C ASP A 178 0.49 -4.07 -2.79
N GLY A 179 0.79 -5.03 -3.65
CA GLY A 179 0.02 -6.25 -3.84
C GLY A 179 0.19 -7.21 -2.67
N HIS A 180 -0.91 -7.75 -2.15
CA HIS A 180 -0.93 -8.70 -1.04
C HIS A 180 -1.50 -10.04 -1.46
N ALA A 181 -0.85 -11.11 -1.02
CA ALA A 181 -1.29 -12.48 -1.23
C ALA A 181 -1.62 -13.18 0.10
N VAL A 182 -2.30 -14.30 0.01
CA VAL A 182 -2.56 -15.22 1.12
C VAL A 182 -2.05 -16.61 0.72
N ALA A 183 -1.35 -17.30 1.62
CA ALA A 183 -0.83 -18.63 1.36
C ALA A 183 -0.92 -19.54 2.57
N LEU A 184 -1.03 -20.85 2.30
CA LEU A 184 -1.11 -21.90 3.31
C LEU A 184 0.30 -22.22 3.83
N GLY A 185 0.45 -22.48 5.13
CA GLY A 185 1.66 -22.99 5.73
C GLY A 185 1.94 -24.42 5.24
N ALA A 186 3.18 -24.71 4.79
CA ALA A 186 3.55 -26.05 4.30
C ALA A 186 3.45 -27.15 5.40
N LYS A 187 3.58 -26.76 6.66
CA LYS A 187 3.41 -27.62 7.84
C LYS A 187 2.37 -27.04 8.80
N ALA A 188 1.28 -26.50 8.24
CA ALA A 188 0.19 -25.92 9.02
C ALA A 188 -0.36 -26.95 10.03
N PRO A 189 -0.46 -26.62 11.33
CA PRO A 189 -1.01 -27.51 12.33
C PRO A 189 -2.49 -27.86 12.08
N HIS A 190 -3.26 -26.95 11.46
CA HIS A 190 -4.67 -27.14 11.17
C HIS A 190 -4.98 -26.89 9.68
N VAL A 191 -4.40 -27.72 8.81
CA VAL A 191 -4.47 -27.56 7.33
C VAL A 191 -5.89 -27.33 6.81
N ASN A 192 -6.87 -28.10 7.30
CA ASN A 192 -8.25 -27.99 6.82
C ASN A 192 -8.90 -26.66 7.26
N SER A 193 -8.62 -26.19 8.47
CA SER A 193 -9.07 -24.87 8.94
C SER A 193 -8.41 -23.74 8.12
N GLY A 194 -7.12 -23.88 7.82
CA GLY A 194 -6.40 -22.94 6.96
C GLY A 194 -7.01 -22.86 5.56
N LYS A 195 -7.34 -24.00 4.94
CA LYS A 195 -8.03 -24.05 3.64
C LYS A 195 -9.41 -23.40 3.70
N ALA A 196 -10.22 -23.78 4.69
CA ALA A 196 -11.56 -23.19 4.88
C ALA A 196 -11.51 -21.67 5.08
N PHE A 197 -10.52 -21.19 5.85
CA PHE A 197 -10.28 -19.77 6.00
C PHE A 197 -9.94 -19.11 4.66
N MET A 198 -9.03 -19.69 3.86
CA MET A 198 -8.65 -19.13 2.56
C MET A 198 -9.82 -19.10 1.59
N ASP A 199 -10.66 -20.14 1.56
CA ASP A 199 -11.85 -20.19 0.70
C ASP A 199 -12.85 -19.10 1.05
N PHE A 200 -13.12 -18.90 2.34
CA PHE A 200 -13.96 -17.80 2.83
C PHE A 200 -13.32 -16.44 2.52
N PHE A 201 -12.04 -16.27 2.87
CA PHE A 201 -11.33 -15.00 2.76
C PHE A 201 -11.22 -14.50 1.30
N LEU A 202 -10.95 -15.42 0.37
CA LEU A 202 -10.89 -15.12 -1.07
C LEU A 202 -12.29 -15.14 -1.73
N GLY A 203 -13.28 -15.61 -1.02
CA GLY A 203 -14.68 -15.60 -1.44
C GLY A 203 -15.27 -14.19 -1.48
N GLU A 204 -16.46 -14.06 -2.04
CA GLU A 204 -17.11 -12.76 -2.22
C GLU A 204 -17.39 -12.06 -0.88
N GLU A 205 -17.84 -12.79 0.13
CA GLU A 205 -18.13 -12.23 1.46
C GLU A 205 -16.85 -11.71 2.14
N GLY A 206 -15.79 -12.50 2.18
CA GLY A 206 -14.51 -12.10 2.75
C GLY A 206 -13.96 -10.83 2.09
N LEU A 207 -14.02 -10.78 0.76
CA LEU A 207 -13.56 -9.61 0.01
C LEU A 207 -14.47 -8.40 0.18
N LYS A 208 -15.78 -8.57 0.33
CA LYS A 208 -16.71 -7.46 0.67
C LYS A 208 -16.43 -6.90 2.06
N ILE A 209 -16.10 -7.75 3.04
CA ILE A 209 -15.69 -7.31 4.38
C ILE A 209 -14.40 -6.47 4.27
N MET A 210 -13.41 -6.95 3.52
CA MET A 210 -12.15 -6.23 3.30
C MET A 210 -12.37 -4.89 2.58
N ALA A 211 -13.11 -4.89 1.49
CA ALA A 211 -13.47 -3.65 0.79
C ALA A 211 -14.23 -2.70 1.72
N GLY A 212 -15.14 -3.22 2.52
CA GLY A 212 -15.91 -2.45 3.48
C GLY A 212 -15.05 -1.65 4.45
N VAL A 213 -13.85 -2.08 4.82
CA VAL A 213 -12.92 -1.32 5.66
C VAL A 213 -11.93 -0.44 4.87
N GLY A 214 -12.14 -0.31 3.56
CA GLY A 214 -11.37 0.58 2.69
C GLY A 214 -10.25 -0.10 1.89
N GLU A 215 -10.14 -1.44 1.93
CA GLU A 215 -9.14 -2.15 1.16
C GLU A 215 -9.54 -2.30 -0.32
N PHE A 216 -8.59 -2.11 -1.23
CA PHE A 216 -8.81 -2.25 -2.66
C PHE A 216 -8.59 -3.71 -3.07
N VAL A 217 -9.65 -4.49 -3.04
CA VAL A 217 -9.60 -5.89 -3.46
C VAL A 217 -9.53 -5.99 -4.99
N THR A 218 -8.91 -7.06 -5.49
CA THR A 218 -8.62 -7.22 -6.91
C THR A 218 -9.72 -7.99 -7.67
N ARG A 219 -10.69 -8.57 -6.97
CA ARG A 219 -11.87 -9.18 -7.59
C ARG A 219 -12.76 -8.09 -8.18
N LYS A 220 -13.11 -8.22 -9.47
CA LYS A 220 -13.94 -7.25 -10.17
C LYS A 220 -15.33 -7.10 -9.52
N GLY A 221 -15.83 -5.88 -9.50
CA GLY A 221 -17.17 -5.55 -8.99
C GLY A 221 -17.24 -5.35 -7.48
N ILE A 222 -16.11 -5.48 -6.76
CA ILE A 222 -16.04 -5.20 -5.32
C ILE A 222 -15.08 -4.03 -5.11
N TYR A 223 -15.60 -2.93 -4.58
CA TYR A 223 -14.84 -1.68 -4.36
C TYR A 223 -15.02 -1.20 -2.93
N PRO A 224 -14.01 -0.51 -2.36
CA PRO A 224 -14.20 0.15 -1.07
C PRO A 224 -15.25 1.27 -1.19
N PRO A 225 -15.94 1.62 -0.09
CA PRO A 225 -16.90 2.72 -0.05
C PRO A 225 -16.18 4.08 -0.07
N LEU A 226 -15.43 4.33 -1.13
CA LEU A 226 -14.64 5.51 -1.40
C LEU A 226 -15.12 6.12 -2.72
N PRO A 227 -15.43 7.42 -2.78
CA PRO A 227 -15.86 8.05 -4.03
C PRO A 227 -14.86 7.79 -5.16
N ASP A 228 -15.36 7.42 -6.34
CA ASP A 228 -14.57 7.10 -7.54
C ASP A 228 -13.59 5.92 -7.42
N ALA A 229 -13.77 5.02 -6.44
CA ALA A 229 -12.90 3.85 -6.26
C ALA A 229 -12.85 2.94 -7.50
N ASP A 230 -13.96 2.84 -8.22
CA ASP A 230 -14.09 2.06 -9.46
C ASP A 230 -13.34 2.66 -10.67
N LYS A 231 -12.96 3.95 -10.58
CA LYS A 231 -12.21 4.68 -11.62
C LYS A 231 -10.71 4.72 -11.38
N ILE A 232 -10.24 4.18 -10.23
CA ILE A 232 -8.82 4.15 -9.90
C ILE A 232 -8.08 3.16 -10.82
N GLU A 233 -7.12 3.68 -11.59
CA GLU A 233 -6.17 2.88 -12.35
C GLU A 233 -4.95 2.57 -11.49
N LEU A 234 -4.68 1.29 -11.26
CA LEU A 234 -3.50 0.86 -10.50
C LEU A 234 -2.33 0.59 -11.43
N VAL A 235 -1.20 1.22 -11.10
CA VAL A 235 0.10 0.98 -11.72
C VAL A 235 0.93 0.16 -10.76
N GLU A 236 1.47 -0.94 -11.25
CA GLU A 236 2.34 -1.82 -10.47
C GLU A 236 3.63 -1.09 -10.07
N MET A 237 4.00 -1.19 -8.81
CA MET A 237 5.27 -0.65 -8.32
C MET A 237 6.44 -1.47 -8.87
N VAL A 238 7.63 -0.87 -8.91
CA VAL A 238 8.84 -1.58 -9.33
C VAL A 238 9.18 -2.69 -8.34
N ASP A 239 9.57 -3.85 -8.86
CA ASP A 239 10.18 -4.87 -8.01
C ASP A 239 11.59 -4.47 -7.63
N MET A 240 11.94 -4.71 -6.38
CA MET A 240 13.27 -4.46 -5.85
C MET A 240 13.73 -5.65 -5.02
N ASP A 241 14.96 -6.06 -5.26
CA ASP A 241 15.64 -6.99 -4.38
C ASP A 241 16.19 -6.27 -3.12
N LYS A 242 16.84 -7.01 -2.26
CA LYS A 242 17.40 -6.47 -1.01
C LYS A 242 18.39 -5.33 -1.23
N GLN A 243 19.19 -5.41 -2.30
CA GLN A 243 20.15 -4.38 -2.66
C GLN A 243 19.43 -3.12 -3.18
N GLY A 244 18.44 -3.26 -4.06
CA GLY A 244 17.63 -2.15 -4.58
C GLY A 244 16.94 -1.38 -3.48
N TYR A 245 16.37 -2.07 -2.47
CA TYR A 245 15.83 -1.40 -1.28
C TYR A 245 16.90 -0.61 -0.52
N ALA A 246 18.08 -1.19 -0.27
CA ALA A 246 19.16 -0.51 0.45
C ALA A 246 19.62 0.75 -0.28
N GLU A 247 19.76 0.69 -1.60
CA GLU A 247 20.13 1.84 -2.45
C GLU A 247 19.08 2.96 -2.40
N LYS A 248 17.79 2.62 -2.52
CA LYS A 248 16.71 3.62 -2.45
C LYS A 248 16.55 4.24 -1.07
N MET A 249 16.74 3.48 -0.02
CA MET A 249 16.76 4.00 1.35
C MET A 249 17.95 4.97 1.57
N ALA A 250 19.13 4.66 1.01
CA ALA A 250 20.28 5.54 1.06
C ALA A 250 20.08 6.83 0.25
N GLU A 251 19.47 6.73 -0.94
CA GLU A 251 19.09 7.87 -1.77
C GLU A 251 18.13 8.81 -1.03
N PHE A 252 17.11 8.24 -0.37
CA PHE A 252 16.15 9.02 0.43
C PHE A 252 16.88 9.79 1.55
N ARG A 253 17.75 9.13 2.31
CA ARG A 253 18.53 9.80 3.37
C ARG A 253 19.33 10.97 2.82
N LYS A 254 19.96 10.80 1.65
CA LYS A 254 20.71 11.87 1.00
C LYS A 254 19.82 13.06 0.62
N ILE A 255 18.62 12.82 0.14
CA ILE A 255 17.70 13.87 -0.33
C ILE A 255 17.00 14.57 0.84
N PHE A 256 16.53 13.83 1.84
CA PHE A 256 15.64 14.36 2.88
C PHE A 256 16.32 14.59 4.24
N LEU A 257 17.40 13.86 4.58
CA LEU A 257 17.99 13.86 5.93
C LEU A 257 19.40 14.46 5.98
N GLN A 258 20.16 14.42 4.89
CA GLN A 258 21.48 15.06 4.83
C GLN A 258 21.29 16.52 4.38
N ARG A 259 21.48 17.44 5.32
CA ARG A 259 21.51 18.89 5.10
C ARG A 259 22.91 19.42 5.25
#